data_acdc774c55c5abf8c5b84b6c101ffc4c
#
_entry.id   acdc774c55c5abf8c5b84b6c101ffc4c
#
_cell.length_a   1.000
_cell.length_b   1.000
_cell.length_c   1.000
_cell.angle_alpha   90.00
_cell.angle_beta   90.00
_cell.angle_gamma   90.00
#
_symmetry.space_group_name_H-M   'P 1'
#
loop_
_entity.id
_entity.type
_entity.pdbx_description
1 polymer ?
#
loop_
_entity_poly.entity_id
_entity_poly.type
_entity_poly.pdbx_seq_one_letter_code
_entity_poly.pdbx_strand_id
1 'polypeptide(L)'
;MTTVPSSLALPLQSKPRKTGRTSIIDYGPDNMGWTGENGVADLLNCAGNYIDFAKIYALNSLIIPPQSLKRIIALYNNADVVCYSGGILFEYAHLKNDVAGMLKFLADLGFKAMELSENYISLTADERNRYFDQCKKAGLSIIYEFGRKNPETAISLEELEALI
;
A
#
# COMPACT_ATOMS: atom_id res chain seq x y z
N MET A 1 -14.12 28.28 -19.40
CA MET A 1 -13.21 27.35 -18.68
C MET A 1 -11.78 27.82 -18.93
N THR A 2 -11.01 28.06 -17.86
CA THR A 2 -9.58 28.40 -17.98
C THR A 2 -8.80 27.11 -18.26
N THR A 3 -8.11 27.03 -19.37
CA THR A 3 -7.28 25.87 -19.74
C THR A 3 -5.80 26.19 -19.59
N VAL A 4 -5.01 25.20 -19.19
CA VAL A 4 -3.55 25.33 -19.15
C VAL A 4 -3.05 25.47 -20.61
N PRO A 5 -2.17 26.48 -20.90
CA PRO A 5 -1.57 26.57 -22.22
C PRO A 5 -0.84 25.27 -22.59
N SER A 6 -0.94 24.84 -23.85
CA SER A 6 -0.34 23.57 -24.30
C SER A 6 1.17 23.49 -24.09
N SER A 7 1.87 24.65 -24.15
CA SER A 7 3.32 24.75 -23.86
C SER A 7 3.69 24.50 -22.40
N LEU A 8 2.73 24.59 -21.49
CA LEU A 8 2.91 24.40 -20.05
C LEU A 8 2.23 23.11 -19.55
N ALA A 9 1.52 22.41 -20.43
CA ALA A 9 0.83 21.18 -20.06
C ALA A 9 1.84 20.08 -19.74
N LEU A 10 1.68 19.47 -18.54
CA LEU A 10 2.48 18.31 -18.16
C LEU A 10 2.01 17.08 -18.95
N PRO A 11 2.94 16.24 -19.46
CA PRO A 11 2.56 15.00 -20.12
C PRO A 11 1.92 14.04 -19.11
N LEU A 12 0.64 13.75 -19.31
CA LEU A 12 -0.09 12.76 -18.52
C LEU A 12 -0.12 11.45 -19.31
N GLN A 13 0.42 10.40 -18.70
CA GLN A 13 0.23 9.04 -19.18
C GLN A 13 -1.10 8.49 -18.68
N SER A 14 -1.80 7.72 -19.51
CA SER A 14 -3.02 7.03 -19.08
C SER A 14 -2.72 5.98 -18.01
N LYS A 15 -3.65 5.81 -17.09
CA LYS A 15 -3.58 4.71 -16.12
C LYS A 15 -4.15 3.41 -16.71
N PRO A 16 -3.68 2.23 -16.29
CA PRO A 16 -2.58 2.02 -15.35
C PRO A 16 -1.21 2.27 -16.00
N ARG A 17 -0.36 3.07 -15.35
CA ARG A 17 0.97 3.38 -15.85
C ARG A 17 1.91 2.17 -15.73
N LYS A 18 2.74 1.96 -16.74
CA LYS A 18 3.77 0.91 -16.73
C LYS A 18 5.09 1.37 -16.12
N THR A 19 5.41 2.66 -16.27
CA THR A 19 6.64 3.29 -15.78
C THR A 19 6.30 4.63 -15.13
N GLY A 20 7.21 5.17 -14.33
CA GLY A 20 7.04 6.47 -13.67
C GLY A 20 5.84 6.49 -12.70
N ARG A 21 5.60 5.37 -12.00
CA ARG A 21 4.49 5.26 -11.06
C ARG A 21 4.76 6.04 -9.77
N THR A 22 3.72 6.69 -9.25
CA THR A 22 3.75 7.46 -8.01
C THR A 22 3.00 6.71 -6.92
N SER A 23 3.67 6.49 -5.80
CA SER A 23 3.06 6.00 -4.56
C SER A 23 3.01 7.11 -3.52
N ILE A 24 1.88 7.26 -2.86
CA ILE A 24 1.71 8.14 -1.71
C ILE A 24 1.51 7.32 -0.44
N ILE A 25 1.78 7.94 0.70
CA ILE A 25 1.49 7.37 2.02
C ILE A 25 0.35 8.17 2.64
N ASP A 26 -0.76 7.49 2.90
CA ASP A 26 -1.86 7.99 3.72
C ASP A 26 -1.55 7.64 5.18
N TYR A 27 -1.06 8.64 5.90
CA TYR A 27 -0.68 8.48 7.30
C TYR A 27 -1.90 8.37 8.24
N GLY A 28 -3.09 8.67 7.73
CA GLY A 28 -4.30 8.55 8.52
C GLY A 28 -4.24 9.31 9.86
N PRO A 29 -4.73 8.69 10.95
CA PRO A 29 -4.74 9.33 12.29
C PRO A 29 -3.36 9.64 12.88
N ASP A 30 -2.30 9.00 12.39
CA ASP A 30 -0.94 9.19 12.91
C ASP A 30 -0.33 10.55 12.54
N ASN A 31 -0.87 11.18 11.50
CA ASN A 31 -0.40 12.46 11.04
C ASN A 31 -1.60 13.31 10.63
N MET A 32 -1.60 14.60 10.96
CA MET A 32 -2.64 15.58 10.63
C MET A 32 -2.80 15.88 9.14
N GLY A 33 -2.40 14.95 8.26
CA GLY A 33 -2.54 15.07 6.81
C GLY A 33 -3.92 14.66 6.28
N TRP A 34 -3.94 13.94 5.18
CA TRP A 34 -5.15 13.47 4.52
C TRP A 34 -5.81 12.35 5.33
N THR A 35 -6.62 12.74 6.31
CA THR A 35 -7.36 11.83 7.18
C THR A 35 -8.83 11.85 6.84
N GLY A 36 -9.37 10.70 6.51
CA GLY A 36 -10.78 10.52 6.26
C GLY A 36 -11.21 10.81 4.81
N GLU A 37 -12.48 10.57 4.57
CA GLU A 37 -13.08 10.53 3.23
C GLU A 37 -12.97 11.85 2.47
N ASN A 38 -13.23 12.97 3.15
CA ASN A 38 -13.20 14.29 2.51
C ASN A 38 -11.77 14.66 2.07
N GLY A 39 -10.76 14.44 2.93
CA GLY A 39 -9.37 14.74 2.59
C GLY A 39 -8.87 13.88 1.44
N VAL A 40 -9.24 12.60 1.40
CA VAL A 40 -8.90 11.71 0.28
C VAL A 40 -9.61 12.15 -1.00
N ALA A 41 -10.90 12.51 -0.92
CA ALA A 41 -11.62 13.01 -2.08
C ALA A 41 -11.01 14.32 -2.63
N ASP A 42 -10.63 15.25 -1.76
CA ASP A 42 -9.96 16.50 -2.14
C ASP A 42 -8.60 16.23 -2.79
N LEU A 43 -7.80 15.33 -2.22
CA LEU A 43 -6.52 14.91 -2.81
C LEU A 43 -6.71 14.34 -4.21
N LEU A 44 -7.66 13.42 -4.37
CA LEU A 44 -7.91 12.77 -5.65
C LEU A 44 -8.46 13.73 -6.70
N ASN A 45 -9.28 14.69 -6.32
CA ASN A 45 -9.75 15.76 -7.21
C ASN A 45 -8.60 16.65 -7.70
N CYS A 46 -7.62 16.93 -6.85
CA CYS A 46 -6.47 17.77 -7.21
C CYS A 46 -5.35 17.02 -7.93
N ALA A 47 -5.03 15.80 -7.52
CA ALA A 47 -3.82 15.09 -7.91
C ALA A 47 -4.03 13.63 -8.32
N GLY A 48 -5.27 13.13 -8.31
CA GLY A 48 -5.56 11.71 -8.56
C GLY A 48 -4.95 11.17 -9.85
N ASN A 49 -4.90 11.97 -10.89
CA ASN A 49 -4.29 11.59 -12.18
C ASN A 49 -2.77 11.29 -12.09
N TYR A 50 -2.10 11.75 -11.04
CA TYR A 50 -0.67 11.56 -10.85
C TYR A 50 -0.34 10.44 -9.86
N ILE A 51 -1.33 9.88 -9.16
CA ILE A 51 -1.16 8.88 -8.10
C ILE A 51 -1.54 7.50 -8.65
N ASP A 52 -0.68 6.50 -8.49
CA ASP A 52 -0.94 5.12 -8.89
C ASP A 52 -1.20 4.20 -7.69
N PHE A 53 -0.56 4.48 -6.57
CA PHE A 53 -0.65 3.69 -5.35
C PHE A 53 -0.89 4.58 -4.13
N ALA A 54 -1.70 4.09 -3.20
CA ALA A 54 -1.90 4.73 -1.90
C ALA A 54 -1.70 3.71 -0.78
N LYS A 55 -0.71 3.94 0.07
CA LYS A 55 -0.37 3.10 1.22
C LYS A 55 -1.13 3.59 2.45
N ILE A 56 -1.99 2.76 3.02
CA ILE A 56 -2.51 2.99 4.37
C ILE A 56 -1.40 2.64 5.36
N TYR A 57 -0.91 3.67 6.05
CA TYR A 57 0.32 3.58 6.85
C TYR A 57 0.18 2.65 8.06
N ALA A 58 1.24 1.90 8.34
CA ALA A 58 1.46 1.10 9.54
C ALA A 58 0.23 0.26 9.96
N LEU A 59 -0.28 0.49 11.17
CA LEU A 59 -1.44 -0.21 11.75
C LEU A 59 -2.76 0.55 11.60
N ASN A 60 -2.80 1.62 10.80
CA ASN A 60 -4.00 2.44 10.64
C ASN A 60 -5.21 1.66 10.12
N SER A 61 -4.97 0.57 9.39
CA SER A 61 -6.04 -0.35 8.98
C SER A 61 -6.79 -0.99 10.17
N LEU A 62 -6.17 -1.04 11.36
CA LEU A 62 -6.79 -1.53 12.60
C LEU A 62 -7.39 -0.41 13.46
N ILE A 63 -6.93 0.84 13.29
CA ILE A 63 -7.31 2.00 14.08
C ILE A 63 -8.53 2.69 13.48
N ILE A 64 -8.56 2.85 12.15
CA ILE A 64 -9.66 3.49 11.44
C ILE A 64 -10.89 2.56 11.51
N PRO A 65 -12.08 3.07 11.88
CA PRO A 65 -13.30 2.27 11.87
C PRO A 65 -13.50 1.58 10.50
N PRO A 66 -13.79 0.26 10.47
CA PRO A 66 -13.83 -0.51 9.21
C PRO A 66 -14.72 0.08 8.13
N GLN A 67 -15.86 0.64 8.50
CA GLN A 67 -16.79 1.25 7.54
C GLN A 67 -16.20 2.52 6.90
N SER A 68 -15.49 3.36 7.67
CA SER A 68 -14.79 4.54 7.14
C SER A 68 -13.62 4.13 6.27
N LEU A 69 -12.82 3.17 6.72
CA LEU A 69 -11.70 2.65 5.94
C LEU A 69 -12.16 2.05 4.60
N LYS A 70 -13.26 1.30 4.61
CA LYS A 70 -13.84 0.74 3.38
C LYS A 70 -14.23 1.83 2.37
N ARG A 71 -14.79 2.95 2.84
CA ARG A 71 -15.12 4.10 1.96
C ARG A 71 -13.88 4.81 1.45
N ILE A 72 -12.85 4.98 2.28
CA ILE A 72 -11.55 5.54 1.88
C ILE A 72 -10.91 4.68 0.78
N ILE A 73 -10.85 3.35 0.99
CA ILE A 73 -10.31 2.41 0.00
C ILE A 73 -11.09 2.47 -1.31
N ALA A 74 -12.43 2.58 -1.24
CA ALA A 74 -13.28 2.72 -2.41
C ALA A 74 -13.00 4.01 -3.19
N LEU A 75 -12.74 5.13 -2.52
CA LEU A 75 -12.35 6.39 -3.18
C LEU A 75 -11.07 6.22 -3.98
N TYR A 76 -10.03 5.63 -3.40
CA TYR A 76 -8.77 5.35 -4.11
C TYR A 76 -9.01 4.42 -5.31
N ASN A 77 -9.67 3.29 -5.11
CA ASN A 77 -9.92 2.31 -6.16
C ASN A 77 -10.75 2.88 -7.33
N ASN A 78 -11.75 3.73 -7.04
CA ASN A 78 -12.58 4.39 -8.05
C ASN A 78 -11.83 5.45 -8.87
N ALA A 79 -10.70 5.93 -8.35
CA ALA A 79 -9.79 6.85 -9.05
C ALA A 79 -8.62 6.12 -9.75
N ASP A 80 -8.73 4.81 -9.96
CA ASP A 80 -7.66 3.96 -10.50
C ASP A 80 -6.35 4.09 -9.70
N VAL A 81 -6.45 4.21 -8.37
CA VAL A 81 -5.33 4.17 -7.43
C VAL A 81 -5.39 2.87 -6.66
N VAL A 82 -4.33 2.07 -6.76
CA VAL A 82 -4.23 0.81 -6.01
C VAL A 82 -4.01 1.12 -4.53
N CYS A 83 -5.04 0.91 -3.72
CA CYS A 83 -4.91 1.06 -2.27
C CYS A 83 -4.34 -0.22 -1.66
N TYR A 84 -3.30 -0.09 -0.81
CA TYR A 84 -2.65 -1.20 -0.15
C TYR A 84 -2.34 -0.92 1.32
N SER A 85 -2.27 -1.98 2.12
CA SER A 85 -1.88 -1.88 3.54
C SER A 85 -0.37 -1.85 3.69
N GLY A 86 0.13 -1.06 4.64
CA GLY A 86 1.56 -1.06 4.99
C GLY A 86 2.02 -2.37 5.62
N GLY A 87 3.31 -2.69 5.45
CA GLY A 87 3.91 -3.96 5.83
C GLY A 87 3.96 -4.23 7.34
N ILE A 88 3.95 -3.20 8.17
CA ILE A 88 3.88 -3.37 9.64
C ILE A 88 2.63 -4.15 10.07
N LEU A 89 1.51 -4.01 9.34
CA LEU A 89 0.32 -4.81 9.61
C LEU A 89 0.57 -6.30 9.35
N PHE A 90 1.28 -6.63 8.27
CA PHE A 90 1.68 -8.01 7.98
C PHE A 90 2.60 -8.57 9.06
N GLU A 91 3.64 -7.82 9.46
CA GLU A 91 4.56 -8.25 10.52
C GLU A 91 3.83 -8.46 11.84
N TYR A 92 2.92 -7.56 12.19
CA TYR A 92 2.08 -7.72 13.37
C TYR A 92 1.21 -8.99 13.31
N ALA A 93 0.56 -9.24 12.18
CA ALA A 93 -0.25 -10.45 11.98
C ALA A 93 0.60 -11.74 12.00
N HIS A 94 1.83 -11.69 11.46
CA HIS A 94 2.80 -12.78 11.55
C HIS A 94 3.14 -13.11 13.01
N LEU A 95 3.49 -12.10 13.81
CA LEU A 95 3.77 -12.26 15.24
C LEU A 95 2.58 -12.77 16.04
N LYS A 96 1.35 -12.48 15.59
CA LYS A 96 0.11 -12.99 16.19
C LYS A 96 -0.32 -14.35 15.65
N ASN A 97 0.42 -14.93 14.69
CA ASN A 97 0.09 -16.18 14.01
C ASN A 97 -1.30 -16.14 13.31
N ASP A 98 -1.71 -14.96 12.83
CA ASP A 98 -3.02 -14.77 12.17
C ASP A 98 -2.93 -14.00 10.86
N VAL A 99 -1.97 -14.37 10.00
CA VAL A 99 -1.86 -13.80 8.65
C VAL A 99 -3.10 -14.12 7.81
N ALA A 100 -3.70 -15.30 7.97
CA ALA A 100 -4.90 -15.67 7.23
C ALA A 100 -6.11 -14.78 7.59
N GLY A 101 -6.30 -14.48 8.86
CA GLY A 101 -7.34 -13.55 9.33
C GLY A 101 -7.10 -12.13 8.80
N MET A 102 -5.86 -11.66 8.84
CA MET A 102 -5.48 -10.37 8.25
C MET A 102 -5.79 -10.31 6.76
N LEU A 103 -5.40 -11.32 5.97
CA LEU A 103 -5.65 -11.35 4.51
C LEU A 103 -7.15 -11.29 4.20
N LYS A 104 -7.95 -12.07 4.95
CA LYS A 104 -9.40 -12.01 4.83
C LYS A 104 -9.94 -10.61 5.14
N PHE A 105 -9.49 -10.00 6.23
CA PHE A 105 -9.87 -8.64 6.63
C PHE A 105 -9.55 -7.62 5.54
N LEU A 106 -8.35 -7.64 4.96
CA LEU A 106 -7.95 -6.74 3.88
C LEU A 106 -8.82 -6.93 2.63
N ALA A 107 -9.08 -8.19 2.23
CA ALA A 107 -9.95 -8.49 1.09
C ALA A 107 -11.39 -8.00 1.32
N ASP A 108 -11.95 -8.21 2.50
CA ASP A 108 -13.31 -7.76 2.88
C ASP A 108 -13.44 -6.23 2.87
N LEU A 109 -12.36 -5.50 3.17
CA LEU A 109 -12.29 -4.04 3.08
C LEU A 109 -12.15 -3.52 1.65
N GLY A 110 -11.71 -4.37 0.71
CA GLY A 110 -11.56 -4.02 -0.70
C GLY A 110 -10.16 -3.56 -1.10
N PHE A 111 -9.14 -3.82 -0.27
CA PHE A 111 -7.76 -3.63 -0.69
C PHE A 111 -7.44 -4.43 -1.95
N LYS A 112 -6.58 -3.89 -2.82
CA LYS A 112 -6.12 -4.57 -4.04
C LYS A 112 -4.72 -5.15 -3.90
N ALA A 113 -3.96 -4.66 -2.92
CA ALA A 113 -2.63 -5.14 -2.63
C ALA A 113 -2.33 -5.02 -1.13
N MET A 114 -1.27 -5.67 -0.71
CA MET A 114 -0.67 -5.50 0.61
C MET A 114 0.85 -5.40 0.47
N GLU A 115 1.49 -4.73 1.42
CA GLU A 115 2.93 -4.73 1.54
C GLU A 115 3.35 -5.89 2.44
N LEU A 116 4.28 -6.70 1.93
CA LEU A 116 4.99 -7.69 2.72
C LEU A 116 6.37 -7.12 3.06
N SER A 117 6.67 -6.98 4.32
CA SER A 117 7.94 -6.43 4.82
C SER A 117 8.61 -7.35 5.82
N GLU A 118 9.91 -7.17 5.96
CA GLU A 118 10.75 -7.85 6.94
C GLU A 118 11.59 -6.81 7.72
N ASN A 119 10.95 -5.71 8.13
CA ASN A 119 11.64 -4.63 8.85
C ASN A 119 12.08 -5.05 10.27
N TYR A 120 11.23 -5.83 10.96
CA TYR A 120 11.42 -6.27 12.34
C TYR A 120 11.35 -7.78 12.52
N ILE A 121 10.94 -8.52 11.50
CA ILE A 121 10.91 -9.99 11.45
C ILE A 121 11.88 -10.48 10.39
N SER A 122 12.16 -11.78 10.40
CA SER A 122 12.87 -12.46 9.33
C SER A 122 12.09 -13.69 8.93
N LEU A 123 11.85 -13.86 7.65
CA LEU A 123 11.14 -15.02 7.09
C LEU A 123 12.11 -15.97 6.42
N THR A 124 11.86 -17.25 6.54
CA THR A 124 12.49 -18.26 5.69
C THR A 124 11.93 -18.17 4.26
N ALA A 125 12.65 -18.73 3.29
CA ALA A 125 12.16 -18.81 1.91
C ALA A 125 10.81 -19.54 1.81
N ASP A 126 10.63 -20.62 2.57
CA ASP A 126 9.36 -21.37 2.60
C ASP A 126 8.21 -20.54 3.17
N GLU A 127 8.46 -19.74 4.20
CA GLU A 127 7.46 -18.83 4.76
C GLU A 127 7.08 -17.73 3.77
N ARG A 128 8.05 -17.12 3.06
CA ARG A 128 7.74 -16.13 2.01
C ARG A 128 6.87 -16.74 0.92
N ASN A 129 7.27 -17.90 0.39
CA ASN A 129 6.51 -18.60 -0.64
C ASN A 129 5.09 -18.94 -0.18
N ARG A 130 4.93 -19.42 1.05
CA ARG A 130 3.63 -19.68 1.65
C ARG A 130 2.77 -18.43 1.72
N TYR A 131 3.33 -17.28 2.14
CA TYR A 131 2.59 -16.04 2.22
C TYR A 131 2.25 -15.47 0.85
N PHE A 132 3.13 -15.60 -0.14
CA PHE A 132 2.82 -15.25 -1.52
C PHE A 132 1.61 -16.02 -2.06
N ASP A 133 1.58 -17.33 -1.82
CA ASP A 133 0.45 -18.18 -2.21
C ASP A 133 -0.85 -17.79 -1.48
N GLN A 134 -0.77 -17.48 -0.19
CA GLN A 134 -1.93 -17.04 0.58
C GLN A 134 -2.48 -15.70 0.08
N CYS A 135 -1.62 -14.71 -0.20
CA CYS A 135 -2.01 -13.43 -0.79
C CYS A 135 -2.69 -13.62 -2.14
N LYS A 136 -2.10 -14.43 -3.02
CA LYS A 136 -2.68 -14.75 -4.33
C LYS A 136 -4.06 -15.40 -4.21
N LYS A 137 -4.23 -16.34 -3.27
CA LYS A 137 -5.54 -16.99 -2.99
C LYS A 137 -6.56 -15.99 -2.45
N ALA A 138 -6.13 -15.00 -1.69
CA ALA A 138 -6.98 -13.92 -1.19
C ALA A 138 -7.29 -12.84 -2.25
N GLY A 139 -6.74 -12.94 -3.46
CA GLY A 139 -6.92 -11.97 -4.53
C GLY A 139 -6.15 -10.66 -4.33
N LEU A 140 -5.11 -10.68 -3.50
CA LEU A 140 -4.27 -9.52 -3.18
C LEU A 140 -2.94 -9.59 -3.95
N SER A 141 -2.58 -8.49 -4.62
CA SER A 141 -1.23 -8.31 -5.15
C SER A 141 -0.25 -8.01 -4.00
N ILE A 142 1.03 -8.32 -4.22
CA ILE A 142 2.06 -8.07 -3.22
C ILE A 142 2.95 -6.93 -3.68
N ILE A 143 3.22 -6.02 -2.76
CA ILE A 143 4.30 -5.05 -2.83
C ILE A 143 5.33 -5.52 -1.80
N TYR A 144 6.51 -5.95 -2.25
CA TYR A 144 7.55 -6.39 -1.35
C TYR A 144 8.41 -5.21 -0.92
N GLU A 145 8.42 -4.90 0.38
CA GLU A 145 9.30 -3.89 0.96
C GLU A 145 10.60 -4.57 1.40
N PHE A 146 11.63 -4.39 0.57
CA PHE A 146 12.96 -4.84 0.94
C PHE A 146 13.65 -3.77 1.79
N GLY A 147 13.90 -4.11 3.04
CA GLY A 147 14.53 -3.19 3.98
C GLY A 147 14.52 -3.73 5.39
N ARG A 148 15.41 -3.22 6.23
CA ARG A 148 15.41 -3.46 7.67
C ARG A 148 15.47 -2.12 8.38
N LYS A 149 14.58 -1.92 9.34
CA LYS A 149 14.57 -0.69 10.15
C LYS A 149 15.46 -0.80 11.38
N ASN A 150 16.12 -1.92 11.57
CA ASN A 150 17.13 -2.09 12.61
C ASN A 150 18.47 -1.53 12.11
N PRO A 151 19.03 -0.46 12.72
CA PRO A 151 20.27 0.15 12.29
C PRO A 151 21.51 -0.76 12.43
N GLU A 152 21.40 -1.83 13.22
CA GLU A 152 22.50 -2.79 13.43
C GLU A 152 22.61 -3.84 12.33
N THR A 153 21.62 -3.94 11.45
CA THR A 153 21.60 -4.93 10.36
C THR A 153 21.58 -4.23 9.01
N ALA A 154 22.75 -4.02 8.43
CA ALA A 154 22.86 -3.58 7.04
C ALA A 154 22.31 -4.67 6.10
N ILE A 155 21.59 -4.25 5.06
CA ILE A 155 21.16 -5.14 3.97
C ILE A 155 22.31 -5.27 2.99
N SER A 156 22.67 -6.49 2.61
CA SER A 156 23.70 -6.73 1.60
C SER A 156 23.09 -6.70 0.19
N LEU A 157 23.96 -6.40 -0.79
CA LEU A 157 23.56 -6.47 -2.19
C LEU A 157 23.19 -7.91 -2.59
N GLU A 158 23.85 -8.90 -2.02
CA GLU A 158 23.57 -10.32 -2.24
C GLU A 158 22.17 -10.72 -1.76
N GLU A 159 21.72 -10.17 -0.61
CA GLU A 159 20.35 -10.39 -0.13
C GLU A 159 19.31 -9.78 -1.09
N LEU A 160 19.60 -8.64 -1.71
CA LEU A 160 18.74 -8.02 -2.71
C LEU A 160 18.70 -8.84 -4.01
N GLU A 161 19.85 -9.29 -4.49
CA GLU A 161 19.98 -10.11 -5.71
C GLU A 161 19.27 -11.46 -5.57
N ALA A 162 19.24 -12.04 -4.37
CA ALA A 162 18.54 -13.30 -4.09
C ALA A 162 17.00 -13.19 -4.11
N LEU A 163 16.45 -11.98 -4.17
CA LEU A 163 15.00 -11.71 -4.18
C LEU A 163 14.45 -11.42 -5.59
N ILE A 164 15.33 -11.21 -6.58
CA ILE A 164 14.99 -10.90 -7.97
C ILE A 164 15.00 -12.17 -8.82
#